data_2a9436e769978ee6c6b710ec9488cc1c
#
_entry.id   2a9436e769978ee6c6b710ec9488cc1c
#
_cell.length_a   1.000
_cell.length_b   1.000
_cell.length_c   1.000
_cell.angle_alpha   90.00
_cell.angle_beta   90.00
_cell.angle_gamma   90.00
#
_symmetry.space_group_name_H-M   'P 1'
#
loop_
_entity.id
_entity.type
_entity.pdbx_description
1 polymer ?
#
loop_
_entity_poly.entity_id
_entity_poly.type
_entity_poly.pdbx_seq_one_letter_code
_entity_poly.pdbx_strand_id
1 'polypeptide(L)'
;PQLRQAKETRSLVEYYFTCTPSLPLFILNRHPDVDLITYLDSDLFFFSSVEPLFDEIGNKSIAIIGHRFSEAFRKHEWNGIYNVGWITFRRDDNGLSCLQWWRDRCLEWCYDRIEGNRFADQKYLDDWPTRFQNVVVLQHKGANLAPWNVGNYRLSFRDGTILVDDQPLVFFHFHAFKQRAGWIYDTQLAKYDTVPSKLLLRNIFAPYVGEVISQSKRLGESCPAPFGSGRKNSSELLRALPRLLKRQYLIAVNGHVL
;
A
#
# COMPACT_ATOMS: atom_id res chain seq x y z
N PRO A 1 12.34 8.30 -23.10
CA PRO A 1 11.66 9.45 -23.69
C PRO A 1 10.20 9.58 -23.19
N GLN A 2 9.38 8.53 -23.31
CA GLN A 2 7.94 8.55 -22.97
C GLN A 2 7.64 8.96 -21.52
N LEU A 3 8.38 8.44 -20.53
CA LEU A 3 8.21 8.86 -19.13
C LEU A 3 8.56 10.33 -18.90
N ARG A 4 9.54 10.88 -19.62
CA ARG A 4 9.85 12.31 -19.54
C ARG A 4 8.68 13.16 -20.06
N GLN A 5 8.10 12.76 -21.18
CA GLN A 5 6.91 13.43 -21.74
C GLN A 5 5.70 13.33 -20.79
N ALA A 6 5.46 12.16 -20.19
CA ALA A 6 4.40 12.00 -19.20
C ALA A 6 4.58 12.92 -17.98
N LYS A 7 5.84 13.15 -17.54
CA LYS A 7 6.14 14.05 -16.42
C LYS A 7 5.73 15.51 -16.67
N GLU A 8 5.74 15.95 -17.93
CA GLU A 8 5.41 17.33 -18.29
C GLU A 8 3.89 17.62 -18.19
N THR A 9 3.05 16.60 -18.29
CA THR A 9 1.58 16.72 -18.38
C THR A 9 0.84 16.19 -17.15
N ARG A 10 1.54 15.62 -16.17
CA ARG A 10 0.95 14.96 -14.99
C ARG A 10 1.42 15.59 -13.69
N SER A 11 0.55 15.59 -12.70
CA SER A 11 0.96 15.89 -11.32
C SER A 11 2.01 14.89 -10.82
N LEU A 12 2.70 15.22 -9.73
CA LEU A 12 3.72 14.34 -9.15
C LEU A 12 3.17 12.95 -8.80
N VAL A 13 1.95 12.88 -8.25
CA VAL A 13 1.29 11.62 -7.89
C VAL A 13 0.93 10.81 -9.14
N GLU A 14 0.33 11.45 -10.14
CA GLU A 14 -0.01 10.81 -11.41
C GLU A 14 1.22 10.31 -12.16
N TYR A 15 2.34 11.04 -12.03
CA TYR A 15 3.60 10.59 -12.58
C TYR A 15 4.13 9.36 -11.85
N TYR A 16 4.01 9.28 -10.53
CA TYR A 16 4.36 8.07 -9.78
C TYR A 16 3.53 6.87 -10.24
N PHE A 17 2.21 7.00 -10.35
CA PHE A 17 1.34 5.96 -10.90
C PHE A 17 1.78 5.52 -12.31
N THR A 18 2.19 6.47 -13.15
CA THR A 18 2.71 6.16 -14.49
C THR A 18 4.01 5.36 -14.46
N CYS A 19 4.85 5.61 -13.47
CA CYS A 19 6.13 4.91 -13.32
C CYS A 19 5.97 3.49 -12.79
N THR A 20 4.87 3.18 -12.09
CA THR A 20 4.64 1.89 -11.43
C THR A 20 4.92 0.70 -12.34
N PRO A 21 4.30 0.53 -13.52
CA PRO A 21 4.60 -0.61 -14.39
C PRO A 21 5.96 -0.52 -15.10
N SER A 22 6.52 0.67 -15.20
CA SER A 22 7.80 0.87 -15.88
C SER A 22 8.99 0.38 -15.05
N LEU A 23 8.89 0.43 -13.72
CA LEU A 23 9.97 0.01 -12.82
C LEU A 23 10.24 -1.49 -12.87
N PRO A 24 9.27 -2.39 -12.67
CA PRO A 24 9.51 -3.83 -12.77
C PRO A 24 9.97 -4.25 -14.17
N LEU A 25 9.42 -3.66 -15.24
CA LEU A 25 9.88 -3.94 -16.59
C LEU A 25 11.35 -3.53 -16.80
N PHE A 26 11.75 -2.38 -16.27
CA PHE A 26 13.14 -1.91 -16.32
C PHE A 26 14.08 -2.87 -15.58
N ILE A 27 13.68 -3.34 -14.40
CA ILE A 27 14.46 -4.29 -13.59
C ILE A 27 14.60 -5.62 -14.33
N LEU A 28 13.50 -6.18 -14.84
CA LEU A 28 13.50 -7.42 -15.59
C LEU A 28 14.43 -7.33 -16.83
N ASN A 29 14.44 -6.21 -17.52
CA ASN A 29 15.31 -6.02 -18.69
C ASN A 29 16.80 -5.96 -18.33
N ARG A 30 17.15 -5.52 -17.11
CA ARG A 30 18.54 -5.42 -16.64
C ARG A 30 19.05 -6.66 -15.94
N HIS A 31 18.16 -7.50 -15.44
CA HIS A 31 18.46 -8.69 -14.67
C HIS A 31 17.79 -9.91 -15.31
N PRO A 32 18.41 -10.49 -16.37
CA PRO A 32 17.85 -11.62 -17.10
C PRO A 32 17.76 -12.91 -16.27
N ASP A 33 18.47 -12.98 -15.16
CA ASP A 33 18.47 -14.05 -14.16
C ASP A 33 17.27 -14.01 -13.21
N VAL A 34 16.49 -12.93 -13.21
CA VAL A 34 15.29 -12.80 -12.35
C VAL A 34 14.08 -13.43 -13.03
N ASP A 35 13.53 -14.48 -12.46
CA ASP A 35 12.37 -15.21 -12.98
C ASP A 35 11.04 -14.59 -12.54
N LEU A 36 11.01 -13.96 -11.37
CA LEU A 36 9.81 -13.42 -10.75
C LEU A 36 10.11 -12.06 -10.15
N ILE A 37 9.24 -11.08 -10.39
CA ILE A 37 9.34 -9.76 -9.77
C ILE A 37 8.02 -9.38 -9.12
N THR A 38 8.11 -8.83 -7.91
CA THR A 38 6.94 -8.28 -7.21
C THR A 38 7.13 -6.78 -7.02
N TYR A 39 6.18 -5.99 -7.52
CA TYR A 39 6.06 -4.58 -7.17
C TYR A 39 5.33 -4.46 -5.84
N LEU A 40 5.83 -3.57 -5.00
CA LEU A 40 5.26 -3.25 -3.68
C LEU A 40 5.13 -1.74 -3.53
N ASP A 41 4.00 -1.28 -3.00
CA ASP A 41 3.88 0.11 -2.55
C ASP A 41 4.79 0.36 -1.34
N SER A 42 5.30 1.57 -1.21
CA SER A 42 6.27 1.94 -0.17
C SER A 42 5.67 2.07 1.24
N ASP A 43 4.35 2.09 1.35
CA ASP A 43 3.61 2.18 2.61
C ASP A 43 3.04 0.84 3.10
N LEU A 44 3.63 -0.26 2.65
CA LEU A 44 3.42 -1.60 3.20
C LEU A 44 4.38 -1.87 4.36
N PHE A 45 3.90 -2.58 5.38
CA PHE A 45 4.74 -3.10 6.45
C PHE A 45 4.39 -4.56 6.74
N PHE A 46 5.44 -5.40 6.83
CA PHE A 46 5.31 -6.85 6.93
C PHE A 46 5.40 -7.30 8.39
N PHE A 47 4.53 -8.22 8.78
CA PHE A 47 4.40 -8.78 10.14
C PHE A 47 4.76 -10.25 10.20
N SER A 48 4.70 -10.97 9.08
CA SER A 48 5.08 -12.39 8.99
C SER A 48 5.66 -12.72 7.62
N SER A 49 6.07 -13.98 7.43
CA SER A 49 6.59 -14.50 6.16
C SER A 49 5.62 -14.27 5.00
N VAL A 50 6.16 -13.98 3.84
CA VAL A 50 5.44 -13.85 2.56
C VAL A 50 5.25 -15.21 1.85
N GLU A 51 5.84 -16.27 2.36
CA GLU A 51 5.77 -17.62 1.75
C GLU A 51 4.35 -18.04 1.39
N PRO A 52 3.32 -17.89 2.26
CA PRO A 52 1.96 -18.28 1.92
C PRO A 52 1.42 -17.59 0.65
N LEU A 53 1.90 -16.38 0.32
CA LEU A 53 1.50 -15.68 -0.90
C LEU A 53 2.18 -16.26 -2.12
N PHE A 54 3.46 -16.65 -1.99
CA PHE A 54 4.16 -17.33 -3.07
C PHE A 54 3.63 -18.75 -3.31
N ASP A 55 3.14 -19.42 -2.27
CA ASP A 55 2.43 -20.70 -2.40
C ASP A 55 1.12 -20.53 -3.22
N GLU A 56 0.34 -19.46 -2.96
CA GLU A 56 -0.83 -19.14 -3.78
C GLU A 56 -0.46 -18.78 -5.24
N ILE A 57 0.64 -18.07 -5.44
CA ILE A 57 1.14 -17.72 -6.78
C ILE A 57 1.53 -18.98 -7.55
N GLY A 58 2.22 -19.92 -6.90
CA GLY A 58 2.64 -21.18 -7.52
C GLY A 58 3.32 -20.94 -8.87
N ASN A 59 2.78 -21.54 -9.90
CA ASN A 59 3.27 -21.42 -11.28
C ASN A 59 2.54 -20.36 -12.13
N LYS A 60 1.72 -19.50 -11.50
CA LYS A 60 1.00 -18.45 -12.21
C LYS A 60 1.94 -17.37 -12.74
N SER A 61 1.54 -16.78 -13.86
CA SER A 61 2.33 -15.74 -14.53
C SER A 61 2.12 -14.36 -13.91
N ILE A 62 0.94 -14.10 -13.36
CA ILE A 62 0.52 -12.81 -12.83
C ILE A 62 -0.21 -13.03 -11.51
N ALA A 63 0.15 -12.27 -10.47
CA ALA A 63 -0.61 -12.25 -9.24
C ALA A 63 -1.01 -10.81 -8.89
N ILE A 64 -2.29 -10.63 -8.55
CA ILE A 64 -2.88 -9.38 -8.10
C ILE A 64 -3.64 -9.60 -6.80
N ILE A 65 -3.96 -8.52 -6.09
CA ILE A 65 -4.67 -8.60 -4.81
C ILE A 65 -5.86 -7.64 -4.78
N GLY A 66 -6.99 -8.07 -4.22
CA GLY A 66 -8.17 -7.23 -4.09
C GLY A 66 -8.04 -6.16 -3.01
N HIS A 67 -8.73 -5.02 -3.19
CA HIS A 67 -8.95 -4.07 -2.09
C HIS A 67 -9.80 -4.70 -0.99
N ARG A 68 -10.76 -5.53 -1.36
CA ARG A 68 -11.71 -6.15 -0.42
C ARG A 68 -12.39 -5.11 0.46
N PHE A 69 -12.86 -4.01 -0.16
CA PHE A 69 -13.55 -2.94 0.54
C PHE A 69 -14.67 -3.47 1.44
N SER A 70 -14.82 -2.87 2.63
CA SER A 70 -16.00 -3.13 3.45
C SER A 70 -17.27 -2.67 2.73
N GLU A 71 -18.43 -3.19 3.14
CA GLU A 71 -19.73 -2.87 2.53
C GLU A 71 -19.94 -1.35 2.40
N ALA A 72 -19.62 -0.60 3.47
CA ALA A 72 -19.76 0.85 3.48
C ALA A 72 -18.87 1.56 2.44
N PHE A 73 -17.77 0.93 2.02
CA PHE A 73 -16.81 1.49 1.08
C PHE A 73 -16.80 0.81 -0.29
N ARG A 74 -17.69 -0.13 -0.55
CA ARG A 74 -17.79 -0.84 -1.84
C ARG A 74 -17.91 0.10 -3.04
N LYS A 75 -18.51 1.27 -2.87
CA LYS A 75 -18.54 2.31 -3.91
C LYS A 75 -17.17 2.72 -4.44
N HIS A 76 -16.09 2.52 -3.65
CA HIS A 76 -14.74 2.83 -4.10
C HIS A 76 -14.16 1.82 -5.10
N GLU A 77 -14.84 0.69 -5.37
CA GLU A 77 -14.51 -0.21 -6.46
C GLU A 77 -14.57 0.45 -7.84
N TRP A 78 -15.23 1.61 -7.95
CA TRP A 78 -15.13 2.45 -9.13
C TRP A 78 -13.69 2.86 -9.47
N ASN A 79 -12.85 3.01 -8.46
CA ASN A 79 -11.43 3.33 -8.64
C ASN A 79 -10.58 2.10 -8.99
N GLY A 80 -11.13 0.90 -8.88
CA GLY A 80 -10.50 -0.38 -9.13
C GLY A 80 -10.85 -1.42 -8.05
N ILE A 81 -11.14 -2.63 -8.49
CA ILE A 81 -11.43 -3.78 -7.60
C ILE A 81 -10.12 -4.26 -6.96
N TYR A 82 -9.03 -4.21 -7.73
CA TYR A 82 -7.70 -4.67 -7.31
C TYR A 82 -6.83 -3.51 -6.89
N ASN A 83 -5.95 -3.79 -5.92
CA ASN A 83 -5.00 -2.83 -5.37
C ASN A 83 -3.61 -3.03 -5.97
N VAL A 84 -2.94 -1.96 -6.34
CA VAL A 84 -1.59 -1.99 -6.90
C VAL A 84 -0.53 -2.30 -5.85
N GLY A 85 -0.85 -2.19 -4.56
CA GLY A 85 0.11 -2.38 -3.46
C GLY A 85 0.90 -3.68 -3.46
N TRP A 86 0.40 -4.72 -4.13
CA TRP A 86 1.12 -5.97 -4.39
C TRP A 86 0.76 -6.48 -5.78
N ILE A 87 1.74 -6.54 -6.70
CA ILE A 87 1.58 -7.14 -8.03
C ILE A 87 2.82 -7.95 -8.36
N THR A 88 2.63 -9.20 -8.78
CA THR A 88 3.74 -10.10 -9.16
C THR A 88 3.65 -10.45 -10.63
N PHE A 89 4.80 -10.45 -11.29
CA PHE A 89 4.96 -10.89 -12.68
C PHE A 89 6.05 -11.95 -12.79
N ARG A 90 5.74 -13.05 -13.45
CA ARG A 90 6.73 -14.06 -13.85
C ARG A 90 7.34 -13.66 -15.19
N ARG A 91 8.58 -14.02 -15.39
CA ARG A 91 9.30 -13.83 -16.66
C ARG A 91 8.89 -14.92 -17.66
N ASP A 92 7.63 -14.90 -18.05
CA ASP A 92 7.12 -15.70 -19.16
C ASP A 92 6.30 -14.81 -20.11
N ASP A 93 5.81 -15.37 -21.20
CA ASP A 93 5.10 -14.61 -22.23
C ASP A 93 3.85 -13.91 -21.68
N ASN A 94 3.11 -14.55 -20.77
CA ASN A 94 1.90 -13.97 -20.18
C ASN A 94 2.25 -12.81 -19.22
N GLY A 95 3.20 -13.03 -18.31
CA GLY A 95 3.60 -12.01 -17.35
C GLY A 95 4.21 -10.79 -18.02
N LEU A 96 5.12 -11.00 -18.99
CA LEU A 96 5.75 -9.90 -19.73
C LEU A 96 4.75 -9.16 -20.63
N SER A 97 3.84 -9.87 -21.30
CA SER A 97 2.80 -9.25 -22.13
C SER A 97 1.86 -8.39 -21.28
N CYS A 98 1.45 -8.86 -20.11
CA CYS A 98 0.61 -8.11 -19.20
C CYS A 98 1.33 -6.84 -18.70
N LEU A 99 2.57 -6.98 -18.23
CA LEU A 99 3.36 -5.86 -17.72
C LEU A 99 3.62 -4.81 -18.79
N GLN A 100 3.94 -5.23 -20.02
CA GLN A 100 4.13 -4.31 -21.15
C GLN A 100 2.82 -3.60 -21.51
N TRP A 101 1.71 -4.33 -21.58
CA TRP A 101 0.40 -3.75 -21.84
C TRP A 101 0.01 -2.71 -20.78
N TRP A 102 0.19 -3.03 -19.50
CA TRP A 102 -0.11 -2.10 -18.40
C TRP A 102 0.75 -0.84 -18.48
N ARG A 103 2.05 -0.98 -18.74
CA ARG A 103 2.94 0.14 -18.95
C ARG A 103 2.45 1.04 -20.09
N ASP A 104 2.09 0.47 -21.22
CA ASP A 104 1.66 1.24 -22.38
C ASP A 104 0.34 1.98 -22.11
N ARG A 105 -0.61 1.35 -21.39
CA ARG A 105 -1.83 2.02 -20.93
C ARG A 105 -1.54 3.16 -19.97
N CYS A 106 -0.66 2.98 -18.99
CA CYS A 106 -0.27 4.04 -18.05
C CYS A 106 0.49 5.17 -18.73
N LEU A 107 1.28 4.92 -19.76
CA LEU A 107 1.92 5.97 -20.55
C LEU A 107 0.90 6.77 -21.38
N GLU A 108 -0.09 6.09 -21.94
CA GLU A 108 -1.15 6.72 -22.69
C GLU A 108 -2.05 7.59 -21.79
N TRP A 109 -2.52 7.03 -20.68
CA TRP A 109 -3.42 7.70 -19.76
C TRP A 109 -3.24 7.18 -18.34
N CYS A 110 -2.96 8.06 -17.38
CA CYS A 110 -2.82 7.72 -15.95
C CYS A 110 -3.00 8.98 -15.11
N TYR A 111 -4.25 9.30 -14.79
CA TYR A 111 -4.62 10.50 -14.03
C TYR A 111 -5.43 10.14 -12.79
N ASP A 112 -5.31 10.94 -11.72
CA ASP A 112 -6.04 10.79 -10.45
C ASP A 112 -7.48 11.34 -10.58
N ARG A 113 -8.20 10.82 -11.56
CA ARG A 113 -9.63 11.08 -11.80
C ARG A 113 -10.29 9.92 -12.52
N ILE A 114 -11.59 9.78 -12.33
CA ILE A 114 -12.38 8.80 -13.08
C ILE A 114 -12.71 9.40 -14.46
N GLU A 115 -12.37 8.66 -15.52
CA GLU A 115 -12.71 9.03 -16.90
C GLU A 115 -13.06 7.77 -17.69
N GLY A 116 -14.34 7.58 -17.97
CA GLY A 116 -14.84 6.34 -18.54
C GLY A 116 -14.54 5.16 -17.61
N ASN A 117 -13.84 4.13 -18.12
CA ASN A 117 -13.40 2.97 -17.34
C ASN A 117 -11.92 3.06 -16.96
N ARG A 118 -11.40 4.25 -16.64
CA ARG A 118 -10.01 4.50 -16.27
C ARG A 118 -9.91 5.28 -14.96
N PHE A 119 -8.96 4.90 -14.13
CA PHE A 119 -8.57 5.61 -12.91
C PHE A 119 -7.14 5.22 -12.55
N ALA A 120 -6.23 6.18 -12.49
CA ALA A 120 -4.82 6.00 -12.17
C ALA A 120 -4.19 4.81 -12.92
N ASP A 121 -3.33 4.05 -12.27
CA ASP A 121 -2.72 2.81 -12.77
C ASP A 121 -3.54 1.57 -12.39
N GLN A 122 -4.37 1.65 -11.36
CA GLN A 122 -5.02 0.48 -10.76
C GLN A 122 -6.30 0.02 -11.48
N LYS A 123 -7.08 0.90 -12.09
CA LYS A 123 -8.33 0.51 -12.77
C LYS A 123 -8.09 -0.43 -13.95
N TYR A 124 -6.90 -0.40 -14.51
CA TYR A 124 -6.47 -1.31 -15.56
C TYR A 124 -6.39 -2.78 -15.11
N LEU A 125 -6.26 -3.04 -13.81
CA LEU A 125 -6.17 -4.40 -13.27
C LEU A 125 -7.51 -5.14 -13.30
N ASP A 126 -8.63 -4.42 -13.36
CA ASP A 126 -9.96 -5.00 -13.20
C ASP A 126 -10.30 -6.07 -14.23
N ASP A 127 -9.80 -5.95 -15.45
CA ASP A 127 -10.03 -6.91 -16.51
C ASP A 127 -8.93 -7.97 -16.68
N TRP A 128 -7.84 -7.90 -15.92
CA TRP A 128 -6.72 -8.84 -16.07
C TRP A 128 -7.11 -10.30 -15.93
N PRO A 129 -7.98 -10.72 -14.97
CA PRO A 129 -8.38 -12.12 -14.86
C PRO A 129 -9.09 -12.67 -16.09
N THR A 130 -9.67 -11.81 -16.92
CA THR A 130 -10.33 -12.21 -18.18
C THR A 130 -9.50 -11.90 -19.42
N ARG A 131 -8.59 -10.94 -19.34
CA ARG A 131 -7.74 -10.49 -20.46
C ARG A 131 -6.50 -11.35 -20.63
N PHE A 132 -5.89 -11.77 -19.54
CA PHE A 132 -4.63 -12.50 -19.56
C PHE A 132 -4.79 -13.91 -19.00
N GLN A 133 -3.95 -14.82 -19.46
CA GLN A 133 -3.93 -16.20 -18.94
C GLN A 133 -3.03 -16.28 -17.69
N ASN A 134 -3.23 -17.33 -16.89
CA ASN A 134 -2.42 -17.61 -15.71
C ASN A 134 -2.37 -16.46 -14.68
N VAL A 135 -3.47 -15.72 -14.53
CA VAL A 135 -3.66 -14.75 -13.46
C VAL A 135 -4.20 -15.44 -12.22
N VAL A 136 -3.64 -15.09 -11.06
CA VAL A 136 -4.18 -15.44 -9.73
C VAL A 136 -4.54 -14.18 -8.97
N VAL A 137 -5.68 -14.20 -8.31
CA VAL A 137 -6.10 -13.18 -7.35
C VAL A 137 -5.85 -13.75 -5.96
N LEU A 138 -4.88 -13.18 -5.25
CA LEU A 138 -4.49 -13.63 -3.91
C LEU A 138 -5.65 -13.53 -2.93
N GLN A 139 -5.91 -14.63 -2.20
CA GLN A 139 -7.03 -14.78 -1.27
C GLN A 139 -6.62 -14.72 0.19
N HIS A 140 -5.34 -14.85 0.50
CA HIS A 140 -4.84 -14.85 1.87
C HIS A 140 -5.32 -13.61 2.64
N LYS A 141 -6.11 -13.81 3.71
CA LYS A 141 -6.77 -12.71 4.47
C LYS A 141 -5.77 -11.77 5.13
N GLY A 142 -4.63 -12.29 5.56
CA GLY A 142 -3.54 -11.52 6.16
C GLY A 142 -2.72 -10.68 5.19
N ALA A 143 -2.96 -10.79 3.88
CA ALA A 143 -2.33 -9.95 2.88
C ALA A 143 -3.21 -8.74 2.53
N ASN A 144 -2.61 -7.57 2.36
CA ASN A 144 -3.30 -6.32 2.02
C ASN A 144 -4.41 -5.93 3.03
N LEU A 145 -4.18 -6.22 4.32
CA LEU A 145 -5.02 -5.63 5.36
C LEU A 145 -4.75 -4.13 5.40
N ALA A 146 -5.81 -3.32 5.47
CA ALA A 146 -5.72 -1.88 5.31
C ALA A 146 -6.86 -1.16 6.03
N PRO A 147 -6.81 0.18 6.20
CA PRO A 147 -7.90 0.95 6.82
C PRO A 147 -9.27 0.72 6.16
N TRP A 148 -9.32 0.47 4.85
CA TRP A 148 -10.57 0.30 4.10
C TRP A 148 -11.22 -1.09 4.23
N ASN A 149 -10.51 -2.09 4.72
CA ASN A 149 -11.01 -3.47 4.80
C ASN A 149 -10.81 -4.15 6.16
N VAL A 150 -10.05 -3.58 7.07
CA VAL A 150 -9.77 -4.20 8.38
C VAL A 150 -11.04 -4.49 9.19
N GLY A 151 -12.11 -3.73 8.97
CA GLY A 151 -13.42 -3.96 9.59
C GLY A 151 -14.14 -5.23 9.11
N ASN A 152 -13.70 -5.87 8.02
CA ASN A 152 -14.28 -7.11 7.52
C ASN A 152 -13.84 -8.35 8.32
N TYR A 153 -12.81 -8.21 9.16
CA TYR A 153 -12.12 -9.33 9.79
C TYR A 153 -12.07 -9.19 11.30
N ARG A 154 -12.02 -10.33 11.97
CA ARG A 154 -11.71 -10.39 13.39
C ARG A 154 -10.20 -10.48 13.58
N LEU A 155 -9.63 -9.48 14.25
CA LEU A 155 -8.22 -9.50 14.62
C LEU A 155 -8.04 -10.17 15.98
N SER A 156 -7.03 -11.02 16.12
CA SER A 156 -6.60 -11.60 17.39
C SER A 156 -5.07 -11.62 17.46
N PHE A 157 -4.54 -11.72 18.69
CA PHE A 157 -3.10 -11.83 18.93
C PHE A 157 -2.86 -13.08 19.78
N ARG A 158 -2.10 -14.03 19.25
CA ARG A 158 -1.78 -15.31 19.91
C ARG A 158 -0.31 -15.67 19.65
N ASP A 159 0.39 -16.06 20.68
CA ASP A 159 1.76 -16.57 20.59
C ASP A 159 2.71 -15.67 19.78
N GLY A 160 2.60 -14.35 20.00
CA GLY A 160 3.41 -13.36 19.28
C GLY A 160 2.94 -13.03 17.85
N THR A 161 1.88 -13.69 17.38
CA THR A 161 1.37 -13.53 15.99
C THR A 161 0.02 -12.82 15.96
N ILE A 162 -0.11 -11.88 15.05
CA ILE A 162 -1.40 -11.24 14.74
C ILE A 162 -2.13 -12.12 13.74
N LEU A 163 -3.38 -12.46 14.06
CA LEU A 163 -4.24 -13.23 13.17
C LEU A 163 -5.36 -12.36 12.61
N VAL A 164 -5.63 -12.52 11.33
CA VAL A 164 -6.76 -11.97 10.57
C VAL A 164 -7.73 -13.14 10.34
N ASP A 165 -8.79 -13.20 11.14
CA ASP A 165 -9.62 -14.39 11.36
C ASP A 165 -8.77 -15.56 11.88
N ASP A 166 -8.36 -16.44 10.98
CA ASP A 166 -7.60 -17.68 11.23
C ASP A 166 -6.20 -17.70 10.60
N GLN A 167 -5.83 -16.65 9.83
CA GLN A 167 -4.58 -16.58 9.08
C GLN A 167 -3.62 -15.53 9.66
N PRO A 168 -2.30 -15.76 9.66
CA PRO A 168 -1.33 -14.76 10.08
C PRO A 168 -1.43 -13.47 9.26
N LEU A 169 -1.30 -12.32 9.91
CA LEU A 169 -1.13 -11.05 9.21
C LEU A 169 0.21 -11.04 8.49
N VAL A 170 0.20 -11.05 7.17
CA VAL A 170 1.41 -10.98 6.34
C VAL A 170 1.85 -9.52 6.23
N PHE A 171 0.99 -8.63 5.72
CA PHE A 171 1.30 -7.22 5.67
C PHE A 171 0.05 -6.33 5.82
N PHE A 172 0.29 -5.14 6.36
CA PHE A 172 -0.69 -4.07 6.44
C PHE A 172 -0.31 -2.94 5.49
N HIS A 173 -1.28 -2.41 4.76
CA HIS A 173 -1.12 -1.27 3.86
C HIS A 173 -1.49 0.02 4.60
N PHE A 174 -0.50 0.83 4.97
CA PHE A 174 -0.68 2.06 5.75
C PHE A 174 -1.13 3.25 4.91
N HIS A 175 -2.08 3.00 4.02
CA HIS A 175 -2.58 3.98 3.07
C HIS A 175 -2.92 5.32 3.73
N ALA A 176 -2.37 6.38 3.16
CA ALA A 176 -2.57 7.76 3.59
C ALA A 176 -2.11 8.08 5.04
N PHE A 177 -1.42 7.16 5.72
CA PHE A 177 -0.80 7.43 7.02
C PHE A 177 0.05 8.70 6.97
N LYS A 178 -0.04 9.56 8.00
CA LYS A 178 0.64 10.87 8.01
C LYS A 178 1.26 11.19 9.36
N GLN A 179 2.49 11.64 9.33
CA GLN A 179 3.07 12.37 10.45
C GLN A 179 2.57 13.82 10.40
N ARG A 180 1.83 14.27 11.41
CA ARG A 180 1.26 15.63 11.51
C ARG A 180 2.20 16.62 12.20
N ALA A 181 2.87 16.14 13.24
CA ALA A 181 3.96 16.85 13.93
C ALA A 181 5.02 15.82 14.30
N GLY A 182 6.20 16.22 14.74
CA GLY A 182 7.31 15.32 15.01
C GLY A 182 6.99 14.13 15.94
N TRP A 183 5.88 14.17 16.64
CA TRP A 183 5.43 13.19 17.63
C TRP A 183 3.95 12.79 17.51
N ILE A 184 3.19 13.37 16.55
CA ILE A 184 1.77 13.03 16.29
C ILE A 184 1.66 12.35 14.94
N TYR A 185 1.05 11.15 14.94
CA TYR A 185 0.81 10.33 13.76
C TYR A 185 -0.68 10.09 13.58
N ASP A 186 -1.17 10.40 12.37
CA ASP A 186 -2.56 10.23 11.97
C ASP A 186 -2.72 8.89 11.27
N THR A 187 -3.47 7.97 11.88
CA THR A 187 -3.71 6.62 11.37
C THR A 187 -4.57 6.59 10.12
N GLN A 188 -5.30 7.65 9.81
CA GLN A 188 -6.30 7.75 8.73
C GLN A 188 -7.46 6.75 8.82
N LEU A 189 -7.59 6.00 9.91
CA LEU A 189 -8.70 5.06 10.12
C LEU A 189 -10.07 5.74 10.05
N ALA A 190 -10.16 6.99 10.53
CA ALA A 190 -11.41 7.77 10.47
C ALA A 190 -11.90 8.03 9.04
N LYS A 191 -11.00 8.07 8.05
CA LYS A 191 -11.38 8.25 6.63
C LYS A 191 -12.22 7.07 6.12
N TYR A 192 -12.07 5.92 6.76
CA TYR A 192 -12.73 4.66 6.39
C TYR A 192 -13.71 4.20 7.47
N ASP A 193 -14.19 5.10 8.33
CA ASP A 193 -15.12 4.82 9.45
C ASP A 193 -14.68 3.63 10.32
N THR A 194 -13.39 3.33 10.30
CA THR A 194 -12.81 2.22 11.06
C THR A 194 -12.60 2.63 12.50
N VAL A 195 -13.22 1.87 13.42
CA VAL A 195 -13.05 2.07 14.85
C VAL A 195 -11.70 1.51 15.30
N PRO A 196 -10.81 2.34 15.88
CA PRO A 196 -9.51 1.88 16.33
C PRO A 196 -9.64 0.94 17.53
N SER A 197 -9.33 -0.34 17.36
CA SER A 197 -9.23 -1.27 18.49
C SER A 197 -7.87 -1.13 19.17
N LYS A 198 -7.78 -1.55 20.45
CA LYS A 198 -6.48 -1.59 21.18
C LYS A 198 -5.47 -2.49 20.48
N LEU A 199 -5.91 -3.62 19.93
CA LEU A 199 -5.06 -4.54 19.18
C LEU A 199 -4.49 -3.86 17.94
N LEU A 200 -5.35 -3.25 17.11
CA LEU A 200 -4.96 -2.56 15.89
C LEU A 200 -3.91 -1.48 16.18
N LEU A 201 -4.14 -0.66 17.20
CA LEU A 201 -3.22 0.44 17.54
C LEU A 201 -1.88 -0.08 18.11
N ARG A 202 -1.93 -1.05 19.05
CA ARG A 202 -0.72 -1.51 19.75
C ARG A 202 0.14 -2.47 18.93
N ASN A 203 -0.50 -3.37 18.18
CA ASN A 203 0.20 -4.46 17.51
C ASN A 203 0.43 -4.20 16.03
N ILE A 204 -0.27 -3.25 15.40
CA ILE A 204 -0.09 -2.91 13.98
C ILE A 204 0.49 -1.50 13.82
N PHE A 205 -0.20 -0.47 14.32
CA PHE A 205 0.26 0.90 14.09
C PHE A 205 1.49 1.28 14.94
N ALA A 206 1.56 0.87 16.21
CA ALA A 206 2.69 1.25 17.06
C ALA A 206 4.04 0.67 16.58
N PRO A 207 4.16 -0.60 16.16
CA PRO A 207 5.39 -1.11 15.55
C PRO A 207 5.79 -0.35 14.28
N TYR A 208 4.83 -0.05 13.40
CA TYR A 208 5.10 0.74 12.19
C TYR A 208 5.62 2.13 12.51
N VAL A 209 4.98 2.86 13.44
CA VAL A 209 5.45 4.18 13.89
C VAL A 209 6.85 4.07 14.49
N GLY A 210 7.12 3.06 15.30
CA GLY A 210 8.44 2.80 15.88
C GLY A 210 9.51 2.64 14.80
N GLU A 211 9.20 1.88 13.74
CA GLU A 211 10.12 1.69 12.61
C GLU A 211 10.31 2.98 11.79
N VAL A 212 9.23 3.72 11.50
CA VAL A 212 9.31 5.04 10.83
C VAL A 212 10.23 5.98 11.60
N ILE A 213 10.13 6.03 12.95
CA ILE A 213 10.99 6.85 13.80
C ILE A 213 12.45 6.36 13.73
N SER A 214 12.67 5.05 13.83
CA SER A 214 13.98 4.41 13.75
C SER A 214 14.69 4.74 12.44
N GLN A 215 14.01 4.51 11.32
CA GLN A 215 14.56 4.77 9.99
C GLN A 215 14.77 6.27 9.74
N SER A 216 13.87 7.13 10.21
CA SER A 216 14.03 8.58 10.09
C SER A 216 15.27 9.08 10.83
N LYS A 217 15.60 8.51 12.00
CA LYS A 217 16.85 8.84 12.72
C LYS A 217 18.08 8.40 11.92
N ARG A 218 18.10 7.17 11.41
CA ARG A 218 19.20 6.64 10.61
C ARG A 218 19.44 7.45 9.33
N LEU A 219 18.37 7.86 8.65
CA LEU A 219 18.44 8.69 7.44
C LEU A 219 18.85 10.12 7.78
N GLY A 220 18.39 10.70 8.91
CA GLY A 220 18.76 12.02 9.38
C GLY A 220 20.24 12.16 9.69
N GLU A 221 20.91 11.07 10.08
CA GLU A 221 22.37 10.99 10.25
C GLU A 221 23.11 11.00 8.91
N SER A 222 22.45 10.58 7.82
CA SER A 222 23.05 10.42 6.48
C SER A 222 22.56 11.45 5.45
N CYS A 223 21.44 12.11 5.70
CA CYS A 223 20.79 13.05 4.78
C CYS A 223 20.14 14.20 5.54
N PRO A 224 20.55 15.46 5.35
CA PRO A 224 19.90 16.59 6.04
C PRO A 224 18.48 16.77 5.53
N ALA A 225 17.55 16.32 6.37
CA ALA A 225 16.10 16.57 6.40
C ALA A 225 15.32 16.78 5.10
N PRO A 226 14.54 15.76 4.68
CA PRO A 226 13.29 16.03 3.97
C PRO A 226 12.03 15.79 4.83
N PHE A 227 12.14 15.19 6.01
CA PHE A 227 10.97 15.00 6.88
C PHE A 227 10.92 16.11 7.92
N GLY A 228 10.01 17.06 7.64
CA GLY A 228 9.86 18.30 8.33
C GLY A 228 10.12 18.24 9.83
N SER A 229 11.11 18.98 10.24
CA SER A 229 11.16 19.58 11.57
C SER A 229 9.95 20.52 11.69
N GLY A 230 8.76 19.95 11.72
CA GLY A 230 7.53 20.70 11.93
C GLY A 230 7.67 21.45 13.26
N ARG A 231 7.86 22.75 13.19
CA ARG A 231 7.77 23.64 14.34
C ARG A 231 6.51 23.24 15.10
N LYS A 232 6.68 23.00 16.41
CA LYS A 232 5.59 22.76 17.35
C LYS A 232 4.58 23.91 17.21
N ASN A 233 3.57 23.74 16.40
CA ASN A 233 2.51 24.73 16.25
C ASN A 233 1.43 24.37 17.26
N SER A 234 1.31 25.20 18.31
CA SER A 234 0.30 25.01 19.38
C SER A 234 -1.12 24.90 18.84
N SER A 235 -1.40 25.50 17.67
CA SER A 235 -2.69 25.39 17.00
C SER A 235 -2.97 23.99 16.41
N GLU A 236 -1.94 23.20 16.05
CA GLU A 236 -2.11 21.82 15.59
C GLU A 236 -2.46 20.87 16.74
N LEU A 237 -1.90 21.11 17.91
CA LEU A 237 -2.23 20.39 19.15
C LEU A 237 -3.72 20.52 19.51
N LEU A 238 -4.25 21.74 19.49
CA LEU A 238 -5.66 21.99 19.78
C LEU A 238 -6.59 21.31 18.75
N ARG A 239 -6.20 21.28 17.48
CA ARG A 239 -6.93 20.57 16.41
C ARG A 239 -6.82 19.04 16.51
N ALA A 240 -5.73 18.54 17.08
CA ALA A 240 -5.50 17.11 17.26
C ALA A 240 -6.28 16.53 18.46
N LEU A 241 -6.60 17.33 19.48
CA LEU A 241 -7.19 16.88 20.73
C LEU A 241 -8.48 16.04 20.56
N PRO A 242 -9.48 16.44 19.76
CA PRO A 242 -10.69 15.64 19.56
C PRO A 242 -10.41 14.29 18.88
N ARG A 243 -9.39 14.22 18.00
CA ARG A 243 -9.01 12.99 17.28
C ARG A 243 -8.14 12.08 18.14
N LEU A 244 -7.34 12.63 19.05
CA LEU A 244 -6.63 11.88 20.09
C LEU A 244 -7.61 11.18 21.01
N LEU A 245 -8.67 11.90 21.48
CA LEU A 245 -9.73 11.33 22.30
C LEU A 245 -10.47 10.19 21.60
N LYS A 246 -10.65 10.26 20.27
CA LYS A 246 -11.21 9.21 19.44
C LYS A 246 -10.19 8.13 19.04
N ARG A 247 -8.98 8.13 19.59
CA ARG A 247 -7.87 7.19 19.26
C ARG A 247 -7.51 7.13 17.77
N GLN A 248 -7.76 8.19 17.02
CA GLN A 248 -7.43 8.28 15.60
C GLN A 248 -5.98 8.73 15.38
N TYR A 249 -5.34 9.28 16.41
CA TYR A 249 -3.95 9.69 16.42
C TYR A 249 -3.15 8.86 17.41
N LEU A 250 -1.90 8.60 17.05
CA LEU A 250 -0.90 8.03 17.94
C LEU A 250 0.09 9.13 18.37
N ILE A 251 0.54 9.02 19.59
CA ILE A 251 1.56 9.91 20.14
C ILE A 251 2.82 9.09 20.34
N ALA A 252 3.95 9.60 19.87
CA ALA A 252 5.27 9.04 20.16
C ALA A 252 6.10 10.04 20.97
N VAL A 253 6.50 9.64 22.17
CA VAL A 253 7.36 10.44 23.06
C VAL A 253 8.65 9.68 23.29
N ASN A 254 9.79 10.32 23.04
CA ASN A 254 11.13 9.73 23.19
C ASN A 254 11.29 8.38 22.45
N GLY A 255 10.60 8.21 21.32
CA GLY A 255 10.66 6.98 20.52
C GLY A 255 9.69 5.87 20.96
N HIS A 256 8.88 6.11 22.00
CA HIS A 256 7.84 5.18 22.45
C HIS A 256 6.48 5.66 21.98
N VAL A 257 5.69 4.74 21.42
CA VAL A 257 4.31 5.01 20.97
C VAL A 257 3.37 4.75 22.15
N LEU A 258 2.55 5.75 22.47
CA LEU A 258 1.60 5.75 23.59
C LEU A 258 0.17 5.52 23.10
#